data_f06173dae8badf1ba34b807377b69417
#
_entry.id   f06173dae8badf1ba34b807377b69417
#
_cell.length_a   1.000
_cell.length_b   1.000
_cell.length_c   1.000
_cell.angle_alpha   90.00
_cell.angle_beta   90.00
_cell.angle_gamma   90.00
#
_symmetry.space_group_name_H-M   'P 1'
#
loop_
_entity.id
_entity.type
_entity.pdbx_description
1 polymer ?
#
loop_
_entity_poly.entity_id
_entity_poly.type
_entity_poly.pdbx_seq_one_letter_code
_entity_poly.pdbx_strand_id
1 'polypeptide(L)'
;MLRLCLSFGLLGFATNTSAADSVMDILKPYYPIYNEALGCHGAIAPSGSVSGLTREPYMTGYCIDIDRQKVIETDKGKRLYILITGDVSFDEDGKEVLRGHGASGLVGMFVLKPKGEGWQVESANPYMNAGSNGLGLGDWDLEQFATNTWSFINEHGDTHQGYYSDSLVILTPSGSGITQSWIGINFNNENAGKCEDDMSECDDVKATFTVDSSRVVNGFYPLELTINGRTKGKVYADFVYRIHYQKDKGYIEPNDYPLKDNY
;
A
#
# COMPACT_ATOMS: atom_id res chain seq x y z
N MET A 1 -3.33 12.31 73.58
CA MET A 1 -4.21 11.47 72.72
C MET A 1 -4.18 12.04 71.33
N LEU A 2 -3.40 11.46 70.43
CA LEU A 2 -3.20 11.94 69.06
C LEU A 2 -4.01 11.04 68.12
N ARG A 3 -5.02 11.56 67.44
CA ARG A 3 -5.82 10.82 66.45
C ARG A 3 -5.19 10.96 65.07
N LEU A 4 -4.70 9.88 64.54
CA LEU A 4 -4.17 9.76 63.18
C LEU A 4 -5.34 9.52 62.23
N CYS A 5 -5.65 10.45 61.33
CA CYS A 5 -6.60 10.27 60.22
C CYS A 5 -5.82 9.67 59.02
N LEU A 6 -6.10 8.40 58.71
CA LEU A 6 -5.65 7.76 57.47
C LEU A 6 -6.63 8.16 56.36
N SER A 7 -6.17 8.96 55.41
CA SER A 7 -6.88 9.23 54.15
C SER A 7 -6.55 8.12 53.14
N PHE A 8 -7.53 7.26 52.85
CA PHE A 8 -7.45 6.33 51.73
C PHE A 8 -7.68 7.10 50.41
N GLY A 9 -6.61 7.30 49.63
CA GLY A 9 -6.71 7.79 48.26
C GLY A 9 -7.19 6.66 47.36
N LEU A 10 -8.38 6.81 46.77
CA LEU A 10 -8.81 5.97 45.67
C LEU A 10 -7.93 6.33 44.45
N LEU A 11 -7.02 5.44 44.10
CA LEU A 11 -6.37 5.44 42.78
C LEU A 11 -7.40 4.95 41.75
N GLY A 12 -8.02 5.90 41.06
CA GLY A 12 -8.80 5.63 39.86
C GLY A 12 -7.90 5.06 38.77
N PHE A 13 -8.00 3.78 38.49
CA PHE A 13 -7.44 3.20 37.27
C PHE A 13 -8.24 3.74 36.09
N ALA A 14 -7.71 4.77 35.42
CA ALA A 14 -8.19 5.12 34.09
C ALA A 14 -7.89 3.91 33.19
N THR A 15 -8.94 3.20 32.80
CA THR A 15 -8.86 2.21 31.73
C THR A 15 -8.58 2.98 30.45
N ASN A 16 -7.33 2.96 30.00
CA ASN A 16 -6.98 3.35 28.64
C ASN A 16 -7.63 2.31 27.71
N THR A 17 -8.87 2.57 27.29
CA THR A 17 -9.40 1.92 26.09
C THR A 17 -8.48 2.31 24.96
N SER A 18 -7.78 1.33 24.40
CA SER A 18 -6.75 1.60 23.40
C SER A 18 -7.40 2.24 22.17
N ALA A 19 -6.76 3.25 21.61
CA ALA A 19 -7.23 3.87 20.35
C ALA A 19 -7.39 2.83 19.22
N ALA A 20 -6.76 1.66 19.33
CA ALA A 20 -6.87 0.54 18.41
C ALA A 20 -8.27 -0.09 18.40
N ASP A 21 -8.91 -0.26 19.56
CA ASP A 21 -10.26 -0.88 19.62
C ASP A 21 -11.31 -0.02 18.92
N SER A 22 -11.19 1.30 19.01
CA SER A 22 -12.09 2.22 18.31
C SER A 22 -11.87 2.27 16.79
N VAL A 23 -10.65 2.04 16.31
CA VAL A 23 -10.32 1.98 14.87
C VAL A 23 -10.89 0.71 14.25
N MET A 24 -10.71 -0.45 14.88
CA MET A 24 -11.27 -1.71 14.38
C MET A 24 -12.80 -1.66 14.29
N ASP A 25 -13.50 -0.99 15.20
CA ASP A 25 -14.94 -0.82 15.11
C ASP A 25 -15.39 -0.02 13.87
N ILE A 26 -14.55 0.93 13.41
CA ILE A 26 -14.80 1.67 12.16
C ILE A 26 -14.50 0.80 10.93
N LEU A 27 -13.55 -0.13 11.03
CA LEU A 27 -13.13 -0.99 9.91
C LEU A 27 -14.01 -2.24 9.74
N LYS A 28 -14.65 -2.73 10.79
CA LYS A 28 -15.56 -3.91 10.74
C LYS A 28 -16.58 -3.91 9.60
N PRO A 29 -17.23 -2.79 9.21
CA PRO A 29 -18.15 -2.80 8.07
C PRO A 29 -17.50 -3.13 6.72
N TYR A 30 -16.18 -2.91 6.60
CA TYR A 30 -15.40 -3.22 5.41
C TYR A 30 -14.80 -4.63 5.47
N TYR A 31 -14.57 -5.17 6.67
CA TYR A 31 -14.02 -6.50 6.93
C TYR A 31 -14.96 -7.28 7.86
N PRO A 32 -16.15 -7.65 7.34
CA PRO A 32 -17.27 -8.12 8.19
C PRO A 32 -17.12 -9.56 8.68
N ILE A 33 -16.18 -10.31 8.11
CA ILE A 33 -15.99 -11.72 8.47
C ILE A 33 -15.10 -11.80 9.69
N TYR A 34 -15.53 -12.52 10.71
CA TYR A 34 -14.65 -12.98 11.77
C TYR A 34 -14.47 -14.48 11.63
N ASN A 35 -13.29 -14.93 11.26
CA ASN A 35 -12.95 -16.35 11.16
C ASN A 35 -12.49 -16.85 12.53
N GLU A 36 -13.36 -17.60 13.21
CA GLU A 36 -13.10 -18.10 14.56
C GLU A 36 -11.92 -19.08 14.60
N ALA A 37 -11.76 -19.91 13.57
CA ALA A 37 -10.69 -20.90 13.49
C ALA A 37 -9.31 -20.26 13.38
N LEU A 38 -9.22 -19.14 12.66
CA LEU A 38 -7.98 -18.39 12.45
C LEU A 38 -7.83 -17.21 13.42
N GLY A 39 -8.90 -16.85 14.15
CA GLY A 39 -8.89 -15.76 15.13
C GLY A 39 -8.71 -14.36 14.51
N CYS A 40 -9.14 -14.16 13.25
CA CYS A 40 -8.92 -12.91 12.53
C CYS A 40 -10.19 -12.28 12.00
N HIS A 41 -10.19 -10.95 11.85
CA HIS A 41 -11.14 -10.25 11.00
C HIS A 41 -10.69 -10.32 9.53
N GLY A 42 -11.65 -10.30 8.59
CA GLY A 42 -11.32 -10.40 7.18
C GLY A 42 -12.47 -10.11 6.25
N ALA A 43 -12.21 -10.30 4.96
CA ALA A 43 -13.18 -10.19 3.89
C ALA A 43 -12.87 -11.18 2.76
N ILE A 44 -13.90 -11.54 1.98
CA ILE A 44 -13.74 -12.18 0.67
C ILE A 44 -13.55 -11.06 -0.35
N ALA A 45 -12.43 -11.10 -1.07
CA ALA A 45 -12.08 -10.10 -2.06
C ALA A 45 -11.33 -10.73 -3.26
N PRO A 46 -11.22 -10.02 -4.41
CA PRO A 46 -10.45 -10.49 -5.54
C PRO A 46 -8.97 -10.68 -5.19
N SER A 47 -8.38 -11.80 -5.61
CA SER A 47 -6.98 -12.13 -5.31
C SER A 47 -5.94 -11.44 -6.21
N GLY A 48 -6.35 -10.55 -7.11
CA GLY A 48 -5.47 -9.98 -8.14
C GLY A 48 -5.15 -10.94 -9.29
N SER A 49 -5.23 -12.25 -9.06
CA SER A 49 -5.06 -13.27 -10.11
C SER A 49 -6.34 -13.44 -10.92
N VAL A 50 -6.22 -13.67 -12.21
CA VAL A 50 -7.37 -13.97 -13.08
C VAL A 50 -7.39 -15.45 -13.48
N SER A 51 -8.57 -16.00 -13.56
CA SER A 51 -8.76 -17.33 -14.14
C SER A 51 -8.37 -17.32 -15.63
N GLY A 52 -7.51 -18.22 -16.05
CA GLY A 52 -7.13 -18.37 -17.46
C GLY A 52 -8.30 -18.70 -18.39
N LEU A 53 -9.41 -19.24 -17.85
CA LEU A 53 -10.58 -19.66 -18.61
C LEU A 53 -11.67 -18.60 -18.67
N THR A 54 -11.95 -17.90 -17.58
CA THR A 54 -13.08 -16.97 -17.45
C THR A 54 -12.66 -15.50 -17.44
N ARG A 55 -11.39 -15.19 -17.21
CA ARG A 55 -10.85 -13.85 -16.93
C ARG A 55 -11.50 -13.15 -15.74
N GLU A 56 -12.21 -13.90 -14.91
CA GLU A 56 -12.73 -13.38 -13.66
C GLU A 56 -11.70 -13.52 -12.55
N PRO A 57 -11.57 -12.54 -11.65
CA PRO A 57 -10.66 -12.67 -10.53
C PRO A 57 -11.13 -13.77 -9.59
N TYR A 58 -10.18 -14.54 -9.06
CA TYR A 58 -10.49 -15.47 -7.98
C TYR A 58 -10.87 -14.67 -6.74
N MET A 59 -11.97 -15.06 -6.10
CA MET A 59 -12.36 -14.56 -4.80
C MET A 59 -11.67 -15.42 -3.73
N THR A 60 -11.09 -14.77 -2.75
CA THR A 60 -10.43 -15.47 -1.63
C THR A 60 -10.64 -14.71 -0.33
N GLY A 61 -10.53 -15.40 0.80
CA GLY A 61 -10.63 -14.82 2.11
C GLY A 61 -9.27 -14.33 2.61
N TYR A 62 -9.24 -13.10 3.06
CA TYR A 62 -8.07 -12.46 3.64
C TYR A 62 -8.29 -12.26 5.13
N CYS A 63 -7.32 -12.70 5.95
CA CYS A 63 -7.17 -12.21 7.31
C CYS A 63 -6.45 -10.87 7.29
N ILE A 64 -7.00 -9.86 7.95
CA ILE A 64 -6.46 -8.51 7.92
C ILE A 64 -5.79 -8.12 9.24
N ASP A 65 -4.76 -7.28 9.10
CA ASP A 65 -4.08 -6.59 10.20
C ASP A 65 -3.92 -5.11 9.91
N ILE A 66 -3.79 -4.29 10.95
CA ILE A 66 -3.41 -2.89 10.82
C ILE A 66 -1.89 -2.83 10.72
N ASP A 67 -1.36 -2.59 9.53
CA ASP A 67 0.07 -2.42 9.31
C ASP A 67 0.56 -1.10 9.90
N ARG A 68 -0.16 -0.01 9.61
CA ARG A 68 0.23 1.33 10.06
C ARG A 68 -0.96 2.23 10.33
N GLN A 69 -0.82 3.06 11.35
CA GLN A 69 -1.76 4.16 11.60
C GLN A 69 -1.01 5.40 12.09
N LYS A 70 -1.40 6.57 11.59
CA LYS A 70 -0.77 7.84 11.95
C LYS A 70 -1.76 9.00 11.90
N VAL A 71 -1.81 9.79 12.99
CA VAL A 71 -2.53 11.07 12.99
C VAL A 71 -1.63 12.15 12.42
N ILE A 72 -2.13 12.87 11.42
CA ILE A 72 -1.46 14.01 10.79
C ILE A 72 -2.28 15.26 11.07
N GLU A 73 -1.62 16.32 11.50
CA GLU A 73 -2.20 17.65 11.61
C GLU A 73 -2.03 18.38 10.27
N THR A 74 -3.12 18.91 9.75
CA THR A 74 -3.16 19.68 8.50
C THR A 74 -3.82 21.02 8.74
N ASP A 75 -3.69 21.96 7.82
CA ASP A 75 -4.41 23.24 7.87
C ASP A 75 -5.93 23.07 7.87
N LYS A 76 -6.41 21.90 7.42
CA LYS A 76 -7.83 21.50 7.40
C LYS A 76 -8.25 20.68 8.62
N GLY A 77 -7.39 20.60 9.65
CA GLY A 77 -7.59 19.81 10.85
C GLY A 77 -6.94 18.43 10.78
N LYS A 78 -7.14 17.65 11.85
CA LYS A 78 -6.52 16.31 11.98
C LYS A 78 -7.08 15.32 10.98
N ARG A 79 -6.22 14.43 10.52
CA ARG A 79 -6.57 13.22 9.75
C ARG A 79 -5.85 12.02 10.33
N LEU A 80 -6.56 10.92 10.44
CA LEU A 80 -5.99 9.62 10.80
C LEU A 80 -5.85 8.80 9.52
N TYR A 81 -4.63 8.49 9.15
CA TYR A 81 -4.27 7.61 8.04
C TYR A 81 -4.09 6.20 8.58
N ILE A 82 -4.74 5.22 7.95
CA ILE A 82 -4.68 3.81 8.33
C ILE A 82 -4.36 2.99 7.09
N LEU A 83 -3.40 2.10 7.22
CA LEU A 83 -3.10 1.06 6.25
C LEU A 83 -3.42 -0.30 6.85
N ILE A 84 -4.11 -1.10 6.06
CA ILE A 84 -4.46 -2.49 6.34
C ILE A 84 -3.67 -3.36 5.38
N THR A 85 -3.10 -4.44 5.89
CA THR A 85 -2.60 -5.56 5.09
C THR A 85 -3.48 -6.77 5.31
N GLY A 86 -3.54 -7.65 4.31
CA GLY A 86 -4.33 -8.87 4.39
C GLY A 86 -3.67 -10.02 3.67
N ASP A 87 -3.58 -11.14 4.37
CA ASP A 87 -3.01 -12.37 3.85
C ASP A 87 -4.12 -13.31 3.39
N VAL A 88 -3.93 -13.96 2.24
CA VAL A 88 -4.79 -15.08 1.80
C VAL A 88 -4.79 -16.15 2.89
N SER A 89 -5.95 -16.48 3.43
CA SER A 89 -6.05 -17.33 4.62
C SER A 89 -7.20 -18.32 4.58
N PHE A 90 -8.32 -18.02 3.90
CA PHE A 90 -9.48 -18.90 3.89
C PHE A 90 -10.26 -18.83 2.57
N ASP A 91 -11.09 -19.84 2.30
CA ASP A 91 -12.01 -19.91 1.16
C ASP A 91 -13.37 -19.28 1.49
N GLU A 92 -14.32 -19.35 0.54
CA GLU A 92 -15.68 -18.83 0.71
C GLU A 92 -16.46 -19.54 1.83
N ASP A 93 -16.10 -20.77 2.18
CA ASP A 93 -16.67 -21.52 3.29
C ASP A 93 -15.99 -21.20 4.64
N GLY A 94 -14.97 -20.35 4.65
CA GLY A 94 -14.19 -19.99 5.83
C GLY A 94 -13.10 -21.00 6.21
N LYS A 95 -12.83 -22.00 5.35
CA LYS A 95 -11.80 -23.00 5.60
C LYS A 95 -10.44 -22.46 5.22
N GLU A 96 -9.45 -22.77 6.03
CA GLU A 96 -8.05 -22.42 5.76
C GLU A 96 -7.60 -22.92 4.37
N VAL A 97 -6.91 -22.05 3.63
CA VAL A 97 -6.33 -22.36 2.32
C VAL A 97 -4.84 -22.16 2.32
N LEU A 98 -4.15 -22.94 1.48
CA LEU A 98 -2.73 -22.74 1.23
C LEU A 98 -2.56 -21.53 0.29
N ARG A 99 -1.59 -20.70 0.60
CA ARG A 99 -1.21 -19.54 -0.23
C ARG A 99 -0.59 -20.01 -1.53
N GLY A 100 -1.07 -19.50 -2.66
CA GLY A 100 -0.53 -19.80 -3.97
C GLY A 100 0.54 -18.80 -4.37
N HIS A 101 1.56 -19.25 -5.12
CA HIS A 101 2.66 -18.38 -5.58
C HIS A 101 2.16 -17.19 -6.43
N GLY A 102 1.13 -17.40 -7.24
CA GLY A 102 0.54 -16.34 -8.09
C GLY A 102 -0.56 -15.51 -7.42
N ALA A 103 -0.84 -15.70 -6.12
CA ALA A 103 -1.81 -14.90 -5.42
C ALA A 103 -1.15 -13.64 -4.85
N SER A 104 -1.75 -12.48 -5.07
CA SER A 104 -1.34 -11.27 -4.35
C SER A 104 -2.02 -11.18 -2.99
N GLY A 105 -1.38 -10.47 -2.06
CA GLY A 105 -2.02 -10.07 -0.83
C GLY A 105 -2.96 -8.88 -1.02
N LEU A 106 -3.70 -8.55 0.02
CA LEU A 106 -4.61 -7.42 0.06
C LEU A 106 -3.95 -6.24 0.79
N VAL A 107 -4.23 -5.04 0.32
CA VAL A 107 -3.96 -3.81 1.04
C VAL A 107 -5.22 -2.94 1.04
N GLY A 108 -5.47 -2.26 2.15
CA GLY A 108 -6.55 -1.31 2.29
C GLY A 108 -6.06 0.01 2.88
N MET A 109 -6.53 1.12 2.36
CA MET A 109 -6.18 2.43 2.91
C MET A 109 -7.44 3.20 3.29
N PHE A 110 -7.37 3.85 4.45
CA PHE A 110 -8.43 4.70 4.99
C PHE A 110 -7.85 6.03 5.45
N VAL A 111 -8.56 7.11 5.17
CA VAL A 111 -8.33 8.41 5.77
C VAL A 111 -9.58 8.81 6.52
N LEU A 112 -9.42 9.11 7.80
CA LEU A 112 -10.51 9.48 8.68
C LEU A 112 -10.35 10.92 9.16
N LYS A 113 -11.48 11.60 9.33
CA LYS A 113 -11.56 12.92 9.95
C LYS A 113 -12.29 12.84 11.29
N PRO A 114 -12.04 13.77 12.21
CA PRO A 114 -12.76 13.83 13.46
C PRO A 114 -14.27 13.99 13.26
N LYS A 115 -15.05 13.30 14.08
CA LYS A 115 -16.51 13.43 14.18
C LYS A 115 -16.95 13.22 15.63
N GLY A 116 -17.37 14.31 16.29
CA GLY A 116 -17.63 14.27 17.74
C GLY A 116 -16.37 13.87 18.50
N GLU A 117 -16.49 12.87 19.38
CA GLU A 117 -15.36 12.33 20.14
C GLU A 117 -14.60 11.22 19.38
N GLY A 118 -15.07 10.82 18.20
CA GLY A 118 -14.50 9.74 17.39
C GLY A 118 -14.06 10.18 16.00
N TRP A 119 -14.09 9.22 15.08
CA TRP A 119 -13.63 9.37 13.71
C TRP A 119 -14.71 8.98 12.70
N GLN A 120 -14.64 9.57 11.51
CA GLN A 120 -15.46 9.21 10.36
C GLN A 120 -14.58 9.04 9.14
N VAL A 121 -14.84 8.00 8.34
CA VAL A 121 -14.17 7.78 7.05
C VAL A 121 -14.43 8.96 6.12
N GLU A 122 -13.37 9.53 5.57
CA GLU A 122 -13.36 10.59 4.56
C GLU A 122 -13.03 10.01 3.18
N SER A 123 -12.01 9.16 3.11
CA SER A 123 -11.60 8.46 1.88
C SER A 123 -11.23 7.02 2.23
N ALA A 124 -11.61 6.07 1.39
CA ALA A 124 -11.25 4.68 1.56
C ALA A 124 -11.20 3.90 0.24
N ASN A 125 -10.31 2.93 0.17
CA ASN A 125 -10.38 1.76 -0.70
C ASN A 125 -9.91 0.56 0.13
N PRO A 126 -10.84 -0.33 0.55
CA PRO A 126 -10.51 -1.45 1.41
C PRO A 126 -9.90 -2.65 0.68
N TYR A 127 -9.98 -2.69 -0.66
CA TYR A 127 -9.70 -3.90 -1.44
C TYR A 127 -8.80 -3.57 -2.64
N MET A 128 -7.52 -3.35 -2.38
CA MET A 128 -6.48 -3.23 -3.39
C MET A 128 -5.55 -4.43 -3.27
N ASN A 129 -4.82 -4.76 -4.32
CA ASN A 129 -3.86 -5.85 -4.31
C ASN A 129 -2.44 -5.29 -4.32
N ALA A 130 -1.63 -5.73 -3.36
CA ALA A 130 -0.18 -5.54 -3.33
C ALA A 130 0.46 -6.62 -2.46
N GLY A 131 1.63 -7.09 -2.87
CA GLY A 131 2.31 -8.22 -2.28
C GLY A 131 2.30 -9.45 -3.15
N SER A 132 2.95 -10.51 -2.72
CA SER A 132 3.15 -11.75 -3.47
C SER A 132 2.98 -12.97 -2.57
N ASN A 133 2.85 -14.15 -3.17
CA ASN A 133 2.66 -15.42 -2.44
C ASN A 133 1.46 -15.41 -1.49
N GLY A 134 0.43 -14.62 -1.78
CA GLY A 134 -0.74 -14.45 -0.93
C GLY A 134 -0.50 -13.62 0.33
N LEU A 135 0.64 -12.96 0.47
CA LEU A 135 0.98 -12.09 1.59
C LEU A 135 0.72 -10.63 1.22
N GLY A 136 0.06 -9.88 2.10
CA GLY A 136 -0.07 -8.44 1.97
C GLY A 136 1.27 -7.74 2.09
N LEU A 137 1.51 -6.73 1.26
CA LEU A 137 2.72 -5.93 1.33
C LEU A 137 2.69 -5.09 2.62
N GLY A 138 3.62 -5.34 3.53
CA GLY A 138 3.77 -4.64 4.82
C GLY A 138 4.87 -3.57 4.80
N ASP A 139 5.11 -2.94 5.95
CA ASP A 139 6.18 -1.95 6.16
C ASP A 139 6.09 -0.69 5.30
N TRP A 140 4.89 -0.14 5.15
CA TRP A 140 4.66 1.06 4.37
C TRP A 140 5.14 2.34 5.06
N ASP A 141 5.67 3.26 4.28
CA ASP A 141 5.95 4.63 4.71
C ASP A 141 4.79 5.57 4.38
N LEU A 142 4.64 6.64 5.17
CA LEU A 142 3.64 7.68 4.95
C LEU A 142 4.36 8.99 4.64
N GLU A 143 4.24 9.45 3.40
CA GLU A 143 4.91 10.65 2.89
C GLU A 143 3.91 11.70 2.38
N GLN A 144 4.35 12.96 2.35
CA GLN A 144 3.53 14.09 1.91
C GLN A 144 3.58 14.24 0.38
N PHE A 145 2.43 14.10 -0.27
CA PHE A 145 2.27 14.21 -1.72
C PHE A 145 1.51 15.46 -2.19
N ALA A 146 0.96 16.22 -1.25
CA ALA A 146 0.41 17.56 -1.49
C ALA A 146 0.38 18.34 -0.17
N THR A 147 0.08 19.63 -0.19
CA THR A 147 0.10 20.50 0.99
C THR A 147 -0.65 19.93 2.20
N ASN A 148 -1.78 19.24 1.97
CA ASN A 148 -2.61 18.64 3.04
C ASN A 148 -2.94 17.17 2.76
N THR A 149 -2.13 16.48 1.97
CA THR A 149 -2.37 15.08 1.59
C THR A 149 -1.10 14.25 1.73
N TRP A 150 -1.23 13.13 2.43
CA TRP A 150 -0.19 12.12 2.56
C TRP A 150 -0.62 10.86 1.82
N SER A 151 0.35 10.13 1.31
CA SER A 151 0.17 8.84 0.63
C SER A 151 1.00 7.80 1.33
N PHE A 152 0.50 6.57 1.39
CA PHE A 152 1.34 5.44 1.74
C PHE A 152 2.15 5.03 0.51
N ILE A 153 3.43 4.74 0.74
CA ILE A 153 4.37 4.29 -0.29
C ILE A 153 5.10 3.04 0.16
N ASN A 154 5.40 2.19 -0.80
CA ASN A 154 6.26 1.02 -0.60
C ASN A 154 6.88 0.58 -1.93
N GLU A 155 7.95 -0.21 -1.88
CA GLU A 155 8.53 -0.87 -3.04
C GLU A 155 8.05 -2.33 -3.07
N HIS A 156 7.62 -2.79 -4.23
CA HIS A 156 7.20 -4.17 -4.45
C HIS A 156 7.98 -4.77 -5.60
N GLY A 157 8.81 -5.76 -5.29
CA GLY A 157 9.60 -6.49 -6.27
C GLY A 157 9.21 -7.95 -6.38
N ASP A 158 9.42 -8.51 -7.56
CA ASP A 158 9.26 -9.93 -7.83
C ASP A 158 10.29 -10.42 -8.84
N THR A 159 10.58 -11.73 -8.78
CA THR A 159 11.46 -12.40 -9.74
C THR A 159 10.68 -13.51 -10.43
N HIS A 160 10.57 -13.43 -11.75
CA HIS A 160 9.92 -14.45 -12.56
C HIS A 160 10.81 -14.90 -13.71
N GLN A 161 11.15 -16.20 -13.74
CA GLN A 161 11.98 -16.83 -14.81
C GLN A 161 13.29 -16.08 -15.12
N GLY A 162 13.94 -15.53 -14.09
CA GLY A 162 15.20 -14.78 -14.24
C GLY A 162 15.04 -13.29 -14.56
N TYR A 163 13.81 -12.81 -14.75
CA TYR A 163 13.50 -11.40 -14.81
C TYR A 163 13.19 -10.90 -13.42
N TYR A 164 13.86 -9.85 -12.99
CA TYR A 164 13.60 -9.14 -11.74
C TYR A 164 13.01 -7.76 -12.04
N SER A 165 11.97 -7.39 -11.34
CA SER A 165 11.36 -6.06 -11.44
C SER A 165 10.90 -5.54 -10.09
N ASP A 166 11.09 -4.23 -9.84
CA ASP A 166 10.52 -3.51 -8.70
C ASP A 166 9.63 -2.38 -9.18
N SER A 167 8.57 -2.13 -8.45
CA SER A 167 7.70 -0.98 -8.60
C SER A 167 7.52 -0.24 -7.30
N LEU A 168 7.53 1.08 -7.38
CA LEU A 168 7.03 1.95 -6.34
C LEU A 168 5.49 1.87 -6.35
N VAL A 169 4.90 1.44 -5.25
CA VAL A 169 3.45 1.41 -5.04
C VAL A 169 3.04 2.61 -4.20
N ILE A 170 2.09 3.41 -4.70
CA ILE A 170 1.65 4.64 -4.02
C ILE A 170 0.14 4.58 -3.86
N LEU A 171 -0.34 4.71 -2.62
CA LEU A 171 -1.75 4.80 -2.28
C LEU A 171 -2.08 6.23 -1.90
N THR A 172 -2.84 6.92 -2.75
CA THR A 172 -3.12 8.36 -2.61
C THR A 172 -4.61 8.62 -2.43
N PRO A 173 -5.04 9.37 -1.40
CA PRO A 173 -6.43 9.81 -1.26
C PRO A 173 -6.87 10.67 -2.44
N SER A 174 -8.01 10.32 -3.05
CA SER A 174 -8.62 11.05 -4.17
C SER A 174 -10.13 11.12 -4.00
N GLY A 175 -10.64 12.27 -3.58
CA GLY A 175 -12.05 12.42 -3.22
C GLY A 175 -12.44 11.49 -2.06
N SER A 176 -13.46 10.67 -2.25
CA SER A 176 -13.87 9.65 -1.27
C SER A 176 -13.14 8.31 -1.43
N GLY A 177 -12.32 8.16 -2.46
CA GLY A 177 -11.57 6.94 -2.77
C GLY A 177 -10.07 7.07 -2.54
N ILE A 178 -9.36 6.01 -2.87
CA ILE A 178 -7.90 5.94 -2.90
C ILE A 178 -7.50 5.49 -4.30
N THR A 179 -6.56 6.20 -4.91
CA THR A 179 -5.90 5.75 -6.15
C THR A 179 -4.69 4.92 -5.80
N GLN A 180 -4.46 3.85 -6.53
CA GLN A 180 -3.25 3.03 -6.45
C GLN A 180 -2.41 3.27 -7.70
N SER A 181 -1.16 3.63 -7.53
CA SER A 181 -0.19 3.85 -8.61
C SER A 181 0.92 2.82 -8.53
N TRP A 182 1.37 2.35 -9.68
CA TRP A 182 2.51 1.46 -9.83
C TRP A 182 3.50 2.14 -10.78
N ILE A 183 4.73 2.35 -10.33
CA ILE A 183 5.78 3.01 -11.09
C ILE A 183 7.01 2.11 -11.05
N GLY A 184 7.38 1.54 -12.19
CA GLY A 184 8.58 0.72 -12.29
C GLY A 184 9.84 1.48 -11.88
N ILE A 185 10.61 0.94 -10.97
CA ILE A 185 11.84 1.57 -10.46
C ILE A 185 13.08 0.70 -10.63
N ASN A 186 12.90 -0.58 -10.95
CA ASN A 186 14.02 -1.46 -11.22
C ASN A 186 13.63 -2.53 -12.23
N PHE A 187 14.55 -2.90 -13.11
CA PHE A 187 14.40 -4.04 -14.01
C PHE A 187 15.76 -4.61 -14.35
N ASN A 188 15.86 -5.95 -14.24
CA ASN A 188 17.06 -6.68 -14.59
C ASN A 188 16.68 -8.03 -15.21
N ASN A 189 17.32 -8.40 -16.32
CA ASN A 189 17.10 -9.66 -17.02
C ASN A 189 18.36 -10.56 -17.13
N GLU A 190 19.40 -10.28 -16.35
CA GLU A 190 20.67 -11.01 -16.41
C GLU A 190 20.48 -12.53 -16.22
N ASN A 191 19.59 -12.93 -15.34
CA ASN A 191 19.33 -14.33 -15.04
C ASN A 191 18.30 -14.99 -15.96
N ALA A 192 17.79 -14.28 -16.96
CA ALA A 192 16.83 -14.82 -17.95
C ALA A 192 17.52 -15.52 -19.15
N GLY A 193 18.84 -15.70 -19.11
CA GLY A 193 19.63 -16.35 -20.16
C GLY A 193 19.85 -15.52 -21.42
N LYS A 194 19.35 -14.28 -21.48
CA LYS A 194 19.50 -13.41 -22.67
C LYS A 194 20.86 -12.73 -22.76
N CYS A 195 21.56 -12.62 -21.64
CA CYS A 195 22.83 -11.92 -21.53
C CYS A 195 24.06 -12.82 -21.82
N GLU A 196 23.86 -14.13 -21.98
CA GLU A 196 24.97 -15.06 -22.12
C GLU A 196 25.68 -14.92 -23.47
N ASP A 197 24.92 -14.66 -24.54
CA ASP A 197 25.45 -14.60 -25.91
C ASP A 197 25.68 -13.16 -26.39
N ASP A 198 24.90 -12.21 -25.95
CA ASP A 198 24.99 -10.80 -26.34
C ASP A 198 24.66 -9.84 -25.18
N MET A 199 25.68 -9.20 -24.65
CA MET A 199 25.53 -8.19 -23.60
C MET A 199 24.65 -6.98 -24.02
N SER A 200 24.39 -6.79 -25.31
CA SER A 200 23.48 -5.74 -25.79
C SER A 200 22.00 -6.03 -25.48
N GLU A 201 21.66 -7.30 -25.26
CA GLU A 201 20.32 -7.74 -24.86
C GLU A 201 20.10 -7.70 -23.34
N CYS A 202 21.14 -7.39 -22.57
CA CYS A 202 21.03 -7.23 -21.14
C CYS A 202 20.38 -5.89 -20.80
N ASP A 203 19.32 -5.97 -20.07
CA ASP A 203 18.71 -4.83 -19.39
C ASP A 203 19.07 -4.88 -17.90
N ASP A 204 19.60 -3.78 -17.39
CA ASP A 204 19.85 -3.52 -15.99
C ASP A 204 19.66 -2.02 -15.76
N VAL A 205 18.52 -1.64 -15.25
CA VAL A 205 18.10 -0.24 -15.08
C VAL A 205 17.43 -0.03 -13.73
N LYS A 206 17.85 1.05 -13.07
CA LYS A 206 17.31 1.43 -11.76
C LYS A 206 16.94 2.90 -11.74
N ALA A 207 15.82 3.23 -11.13
CA ALA A 207 15.40 4.57 -10.81
C ALA A 207 15.39 4.77 -9.29
N THR A 208 15.85 5.92 -8.83
CA THR A 208 15.57 6.44 -7.49
C THR A 208 14.53 7.54 -7.61
N PHE A 209 13.66 7.70 -6.62
CA PHE A 209 12.59 8.68 -6.68
C PHE A 209 12.70 9.71 -5.54
N THR A 210 12.14 10.89 -5.80
CA THR A 210 11.88 11.92 -4.80
C THR A 210 10.54 12.60 -5.09
N VAL A 211 9.90 13.15 -4.06
CA VAL A 211 8.69 13.96 -4.20
C VAL A 211 9.09 15.43 -4.31
N ASP A 212 8.87 16.06 -5.48
CA ASP A 212 9.25 17.45 -5.74
C ASP A 212 8.24 18.42 -5.09
N SER A 213 8.38 18.66 -3.80
CA SER A 213 7.51 19.59 -3.04
C SER A 213 7.68 21.07 -3.41
N SER A 214 8.67 21.41 -4.26
CA SER A 214 8.88 22.78 -4.72
C SER A 214 7.82 23.29 -5.69
N ARG A 215 7.03 22.39 -6.27
CA ARG A 215 5.97 22.73 -7.23
C ARG A 215 4.73 21.85 -7.04
N VAL A 216 3.59 22.37 -7.49
CA VAL A 216 2.30 21.69 -7.45
C VAL A 216 1.77 21.58 -8.88
N VAL A 217 1.43 20.37 -9.31
CA VAL A 217 0.81 20.09 -10.62
C VAL A 217 -0.45 19.25 -10.37
N ASN A 218 -1.60 19.68 -10.88
CA ASN A 218 -2.89 19.04 -10.65
C ASN A 218 -3.26 18.85 -9.16
N GLY A 219 -2.75 19.72 -8.27
CA GLY A 219 -3.00 19.67 -6.84
C GLY A 219 -2.05 18.79 -6.04
N PHE A 220 -1.08 18.12 -6.69
CA PHE A 220 -0.11 17.21 -6.08
C PHE A 220 1.32 17.58 -6.45
N TYR A 221 2.27 17.11 -5.67
CA TYR A 221 3.70 17.21 -5.94
C TYR A 221 4.09 16.19 -7.01
N PRO A 222 4.86 16.56 -8.05
CA PRO A 222 5.38 15.60 -9.02
C PRO A 222 6.34 14.59 -8.38
N LEU A 223 6.40 13.39 -8.95
CA LEU A 223 7.51 12.46 -8.71
C LEU A 223 8.64 12.81 -9.66
N GLU A 224 9.84 12.95 -9.12
CA GLU A 224 11.08 13.05 -9.88
C GLU A 224 11.86 11.75 -9.73
N LEU A 225 12.13 11.08 -10.86
CA LEU A 225 12.87 9.83 -10.91
C LEU A 225 14.22 10.07 -11.59
N THR A 226 15.29 9.65 -10.93
CA THR A 226 16.65 9.66 -11.51
C THR A 226 16.97 8.24 -11.96
N ILE A 227 17.12 8.06 -13.27
CA ILE A 227 17.27 6.76 -13.93
C ILE A 227 18.72 6.55 -14.35
N ASN A 228 19.25 5.39 -13.97
CA ASN A 228 20.59 4.92 -14.31
C ASN A 228 20.54 3.49 -14.83
N GLY A 229 21.45 3.17 -15.76
CA GLY A 229 21.58 1.82 -16.31
C GLY A 229 21.24 1.71 -17.78
N ARG A 230 20.85 0.53 -18.22
CA ARG A 230 20.54 0.23 -19.62
C ARG A 230 19.19 -0.48 -19.71
N THR A 231 18.36 -0.10 -20.64
CA THR A 231 17.15 -0.85 -21.02
C THR A 231 16.74 -0.54 -22.46
N LYS A 232 16.20 -1.53 -23.15
CA LYS A 232 15.71 -1.42 -24.55
C LYS A 232 16.79 -0.84 -25.49
N GLY A 233 18.06 -1.23 -25.28
CA GLY A 233 19.21 -0.77 -26.06
C GLY A 233 19.67 0.66 -25.80
N LYS A 234 19.09 1.37 -24.82
CA LYS A 234 19.49 2.73 -24.42
C LYS A 234 20.22 2.71 -23.08
N VAL A 235 21.22 3.58 -22.95
CA VAL A 235 21.94 3.83 -21.69
C VAL A 235 21.44 5.14 -21.09
N TYR A 236 21.15 5.09 -19.81
CA TYR A 236 20.73 6.24 -18.99
C TYR A 236 21.82 6.52 -17.95
N ALA A 237 22.18 7.78 -17.79
CA ALA A 237 23.12 8.25 -16.77
C ALA A 237 22.55 9.52 -16.16
N ASP A 238 22.10 9.42 -14.90
CA ASP A 238 21.43 10.49 -14.15
C ASP A 238 20.27 11.14 -14.95
N PHE A 239 19.55 10.33 -15.71
CA PHE A 239 18.45 10.81 -16.53
C PHE A 239 17.24 11.11 -15.64
N VAL A 240 16.84 12.37 -15.58
CA VAL A 240 15.73 12.82 -14.75
C VAL A 240 14.42 12.74 -15.53
N TYR A 241 13.46 12.01 -14.98
CA TYR A 241 12.11 11.88 -15.50
C TYR A 241 11.09 12.36 -14.47
N ARG A 242 9.98 13.01 -14.92
CA ARG A 242 8.94 13.52 -14.02
C ARG A 242 7.59 12.93 -14.36
N ILE A 243 6.93 12.38 -13.34
CA ILE A 243 5.58 11.84 -13.43
C ILE A 243 4.64 12.75 -12.63
N HIS A 244 3.57 13.20 -13.28
CA HIS A 244 2.57 14.06 -12.67
C HIS A 244 1.33 13.25 -12.25
N TYR A 245 0.74 13.64 -11.13
CA TYR A 245 -0.52 13.09 -10.69
C TYR A 245 -1.65 13.42 -11.71
N GLN A 246 -2.44 12.42 -12.01
CA GLN A 246 -3.65 12.54 -12.82
C GLN A 246 -4.87 12.30 -11.93
N LYS A 247 -5.82 13.24 -11.97
CA LYS A 247 -7.02 13.15 -11.15
C LYS A 247 -7.73 11.81 -11.36
N ASP A 248 -8.12 11.18 -10.25
CA ASP A 248 -8.82 9.90 -10.18
C ASP A 248 -8.07 8.69 -10.80
N LYS A 249 -6.82 8.89 -11.22
CA LYS A 249 -5.97 7.83 -11.78
C LYS A 249 -4.68 7.61 -11.00
N GLY A 250 -4.22 8.64 -10.25
CA GLY A 250 -2.94 8.59 -9.54
C GLY A 250 -1.76 9.01 -10.41
N TYR A 251 -0.58 8.55 -10.06
CA TYR A 251 0.62 8.72 -10.86
C TYR A 251 0.67 7.60 -11.91
N ILE A 252 0.62 7.99 -13.18
CA ILE A 252 0.57 7.05 -14.31
C ILE A 252 1.85 7.19 -15.13
N GLU A 253 2.50 6.08 -15.38
CA GLU A 253 3.68 6.02 -16.26
C GLU A 253 3.31 6.46 -17.67
N PRO A 254 3.95 7.51 -18.19
CA PRO A 254 3.81 7.89 -19.60
C PRO A 254 4.35 6.81 -20.55
N ASN A 255 3.92 6.85 -21.81
CA ASN A 255 4.31 5.82 -22.79
C ASN A 255 5.82 5.81 -23.11
N ASP A 256 6.51 6.91 -22.88
CA ASP A 256 7.94 7.06 -23.10
C ASP A 256 8.78 6.85 -21.83
N TYR A 257 8.14 6.42 -20.71
CA TYR A 257 8.85 6.11 -19.49
C TYR A 257 9.76 4.88 -19.70
N PRO A 258 11.06 4.96 -19.38
CA PRO A 258 12.03 3.92 -19.72
C PRO A 258 11.75 2.54 -19.13
N LEU A 259 11.18 2.48 -17.90
CA LEU A 259 10.86 1.23 -17.22
C LEU A 259 9.41 0.77 -17.46
N LYS A 260 8.63 1.51 -18.24
CA LYS A 260 7.28 1.07 -18.57
C LYS A 260 7.29 -0.24 -19.37
N ASP A 261 6.36 -1.14 -19.05
CA ASP A 261 6.17 -2.43 -19.72
C ASP A 261 7.42 -3.35 -19.70
N ASN A 262 8.22 -3.27 -18.65
CA ASN A 262 9.35 -4.18 -18.40
C ASN A 262 8.95 -5.39 -17.52
N TYR A 263 7.65 -5.76 -17.53
CA TYR A 263 7.11 -6.89 -16.76
C TYR A 263 6.84 -8.10 -17.65
#